data_287df1cd67974da1a04d62978368dd23
#
_entry.id   287df1cd67974da1a04d62978368dd23
#
_cell.length_a   1.000
_cell.length_b   1.000
_cell.length_c   1.000
_cell.angle_alpha   90.00
_cell.angle_beta   90.00
_cell.angle_gamma   90.00
#
_symmetry.space_group_name_H-M   'P 1'
#
loop_
_entity.id
_entity.type
_entity.pdbx_description
1 polymer ?
#
loop_
_entity_poly.entity_id
_entity_poly.type
_entity_poly.pdbx_seq_one_letter_code
_entity_poly.pdbx_strand_id
1 'polypeptide(L)'
;METLQKNQTVRAVIEGYSSEGLGITRVNGQVVFVHRAIRGEDCDILIMKVLKHAAFGKVTAIHTPSGHRQEPDCPYYGRCGGCDFRHMDYAEELSAKRQRVQDALSRIGGSAVAVEEILGAADTACYRNKSQYPIAPNGTVGFYRARSH
;
A
#
# COMPACT_ATOMS: atom_id res chain seq x y z
N MET A 1 -26.60 -0.22 -9.37
CA MET A 1 -25.44 0.21 -8.57
C MET A 1 -24.65 1.22 -9.39
N GLU A 2 -24.37 2.35 -8.79
CA GLU A 2 -23.64 3.43 -9.49
C GLU A 2 -22.18 3.02 -9.71
N THR A 3 -21.73 3.06 -10.97
CA THR A 3 -20.37 2.66 -11.34
C THR A 3 -19.40 3.77 -10.96
N LEU A 4 -18.26 3.42 -10.35
CA LEU A 4 -17.23 4.39 -10.02
C LEU A 4 -16.71 5.10 -11.27
N GLN A 5 -16.44 6.40 -11.14
CA GLN A 5 -15.91 7.22 -12.22
C GLN A 5 -14.54 7.79 -11.88
N LYS A 6 -13.70 7.98 -12.90
CA LYS A 6 -12.43 8.68 -12.74
C LYS A 6 -12.66 10.10 -12.24
N ASN A 7 -11.81 10.57 -11.33
CA ASN A 7 -11.87 11.86 -10.64
C ASN A 7 -13.04 12.01 -9.65
N GLN A 8 -13.83 10.97 -9.41
CA GLN A 8 -14.79 10.94 -8.32
C GLN A 8 -14.06 10.81 -6.99
N THR A 9 -14.54 11.49 -5.95
CA THR A 9 -14.12 11.27 -4.57
C THR A 9 -15.19 10.42 -3.86
N VAL A 10 -14.73 9.37 -3.18
CA VAL A 10 -15.58 8.47 -2.39
C VAL A 10 -15.00 8.35 -0.98
N ARG A 11 -15.88 8.22 0.02
CA ARG A 11 -15.45 7.94 1.40
C ARG A 11 -15.62 6.47 1.70
N ALA A 12 -14.59 5.86 2.28
CA ALA A 12 -14.63 4.46 2.67
C ALA A 12 -13.61 4.15 3.76
N VAL A 13 -13.88 3.06 4.49
CA VAL A 13 -12.94 2.48 5.45
C VAL A 13 -12.04 1.47 4.75
N ILE A 14 -10.76 1.50 5.04
CA ILE A 14 -9.78 0.57 4.50
C ILE A 14 -9.88 -0.77 5.23
N GLU A 15 -10.15 -1.83 4.48
CA GLU A 15 -10.43 -3.17 5.03
C GLU A 15 -9.18 -4.05 5.20
N GLY A 16 -8.14 -3.79 4.40
CA GLY A 16 -6.92 -4.61 4.38
C GLY A 16 -5.91 -4.15 3.33
N TYR A 17 -5.05 -5.08 2.88
CA TYR A 17 -3.98 -4.78 1.93
C TYR A 17 -3.98 -5.75 0.76
N SER A 18 -3.56 -5.27 -0.41
CA SER A 18 -3.23 -6.10 -1.57
C SER A 18 -1.87 -6.78 -1.40
N SER A 19 -1.56 -7.71 -2.29
CA SER A 19 -0.22 -8.32 -2.37
C SER A 19 0.90 -7.31 -2.61
N GLU A 20 0.59 -6.14 -3.13
CA GLU A 20 1.53 -5.05 -3.41
C GLU A 20 1.54 -3.98 -2.30
N GLY A 21 0.82 -4.21 -1.18
CA GLY A 21 0.77 -3.28 -0.07
C GLY A 21 -0.16 -2.07 -0.25
N LEU A 22 -1.00 -2.08 -1.28
CA LEU A 22 -2.05 -1.07 -1.41
C LEU A 22 -3.17 -1.34 -0.43
N GLY A 23 -3.74 -0.31 0.20
CA GLY A 23 -4.97 -0.45 0.96
C GLY A 23 -6.09 -0.98 0.07
N ILE A 24 -6.97 -1.80 0.61
CA ILE A 24 -8.14 -2.34 -0.09
C ILE A 24 -9.40 -1.88 0.63
N THR A 25 -10.36 -1.43 -0.16
CA THR A 25 -11.75 -1.22 0.27
C THR A 25 -12.72 -1.64 -0.83
N ARG A 26 -14.02 -1.68 -0.51
CA ARG A 26 -15.09 -1.90 -1.48
C ARG A 26 -16.06 -0.74 -1.49
N VAL A 27 -16.33 -0.25 -2.68
CA VAL A 27 -17.32 0.80 -2.91
C VAL A 27 -18.30 0.32 -3.98
N ASN A 28 -19.57 0.31 -3.68
CA ASN A 28 -20.63 -0.19 -4.58
C ASN A 28 -20.37 -1.62 -5.12
N GLY A 29 -19.72 -2.47 -4.33
CA GLY A 29 -19.36 -3.84 -4.71
C GLY A 29 -18.09 -3.97 -5.56
N GLN A 30 -17.48 -2.86 -5.95
CA GLN A 30 -16.22 -2.82 -6.70
C GLN A 30 -15.02 -2.67 -5.75
N VAL A 31 -13.96 -3.45 -5.98
CA VAL A 31 -12.71 -3.34 -5.22
C VAL A 31 -11.97 -2.07 -5.60
N VAL A 32 -11.52 -1.32 -4.61
CA VAL A 32 -10.69 -0.12 -4.78
C VAL A 32 -9.34 -0.32 -4.11
N PHE A 33 -8.28 -0.22 -4.87
CA PHE A 33 -6.91 -0.22 -4.38
C PHE A 33 -6.46 1.20 -4.09
N VAL A 34 -6.04 1.45 -2.86
CA VAL A 34 -5.78 2.80 -2.36
C VAL A 34 -4.32 2.96 -1.95
N HIS A 35 -3.64 3.91 -2.57
CA HIS A 35 -2.24 4.18 -2.25
C HIS A 35 -2.10 4.84 -0.89
N ARG A 36 -1.16 4.31 -0.08
CA ARG A 36 -0.73 4.85 1.21
C ARG A 36 -1.86 4.95 2.24
N ALA A 37 -2.85 4.10 2.10
CA ALA A 37 -3.89 3.92 3.10
C ALA A 37 -3.52 2.79 4.06
N ILE A 38 -3.92 2.91 5.31
CA ILE A 38 -3.70 1.91 6.35
C ILE A 38 -5.04 1.29 6.73
N ARG A 39 -5.03 -0.01 6.98
CA ARG A 39 -6.21 -0.74 7.43
C ARG A 39 -6.85 -0.06 8.65
N GLY A 40 -8.18 0.06 8.63
CA GLY A 40 -8.98 0.71 9.66
C GLY A 40 -9.14 2.22 9.49
N GLU A 41 -8.44 2.85 8.56
CA GLU A 41 -8.62 4.28 8.30
C GLU A 41 -9.92 4.57 7.54
N ASP A 42 -10.62 5.61 7.97
CA ASP A 42 -11.75 6.20 7.26
C ASP A 42 -11.24 7.38 6.43
N CYS A 43 -11.31 7.25 5.11
CA CYS A 43 -10.64 8.16 4.18
C CYS A 43 -11.57 8.65 3.07
N ASP A 44 -11.31 9.88 2.61
CA ASP A 44 -11.72 10.31 1.28
C ASP A 44 -10.70 9.83 0.24
N ILE A 45 -11.19 9.16 -0.78
CA ILE A 45 -10.40 8.50 -1.81
C ILE A 45 -10.74 9.11 -3.17
N LEU A 46 -9.77 9.76 -3.80
CA LEU A 46 -9.90 10.21 -5.19
C LEU A 46 -9.63 9.04 -6.13
N ILE A 47 -10.61 8.69 -6.95
CA ILE A 47 -10.49 7.63 -7.95
C ILE A 47 -9.65 8.12 -9.13
N MET A 48 -8.51 7.46 -9.33
CA MET A 48 -7.53 7.81 -10.37
C MET A 48 -7.72 7.03 -11.66
N LYS A 49 -8.15 5.76 -11.53
CA LYS A 49 -8.34 4.84 -12.66
C LYS A 49 -9.44 3.84 -12.33
N VAL A 50 -10.30 3.58 -13.29
CA VAL A 50 -11.35 2.55 -13.19
C VAL A 50 -11.08 1.47 -14.23
N LEU A 51 -11.13 0.21 -13.81
CA LEU A 51 -11.08 -0.99 -14.63
C LEU A 51 -12.41 -1.75 -14.52
N LYS A 52 -12.60 -2.77 -15.34
CA LYS A 52 -13.83 -3.58 -15.35
C LYS A 52 -14.22 -4.14 -13.97
N HIS A 53 -13.24 -4.58 -13.17
CA HIS A 53 -13.48 -5.27 -11.89
C HIS A 53 -12.81 -4.60 -10.68
N ALA A 54 -12.09 -3.50 -10.88
CA ALA A 54 -11.36 -2.80 -9.83
C ALA A 54 -11.18 -1.33 -10.15
N ALA A 55 -10.91 -0.53 -9.13
CA ALA A 55 -10.49 0.84 -9.30
C ALA A 55 -9.20 1.12 -8.50
N PHE A 56 -8.50 2.18 -8.85
CA PHE A 56 -7.31 2.65 -8.15
C PHE A 56 -7.54 4.08 -7.69
N GLY A 57 -7.23 4.34 -6.45
CA GLY A 57 -7.38 5.65 -5.84
C GLY A 57 -6.19 6.05 -4.99
N LYS A 58 -6.22 7.29 -4.54
CA LYS A 58 -5.30 7.83 -3.54
C LYS A 58 -6.08 8.52 -2.44
N VAL A 59 -5.56 8.47 -1.24
CA VAL A 59 -6.12 9.22 -0.10
C VAL A 59 -5.97 10.72 -0.37
N THR A 60 -7.05 11.48 -0.15
CA THR A 60 -7.07 12.95 -0.19
C THR A 60 -7.33 13.57 1.16
N ALA A 61 -8.07 12.87 2.04
CA ALA A 61 -8.26 13.24 3.43
C ALA A 61 -8.41 12.00 4.29
N ILE A 62 -7.95 12.05 5.53
CA ILE A 62 -8.13 11.00 6.53
C ILE A 62 -9.00 11.58 7.63
N HIS A 63 -10.18 11.00 7.82
CA HIS A 63 -11.15 11.39 8.85
C HIS A 63 -10.81 10.74 10.19
N THR A 64 -10.47 9.45 10.13
CA THR A 64 -10.04 8.67 11.29
C THR A 64 -8.72 7.98 10.95
N PRO A 65 -7.59 8.47 11.45
CA PRO A 65 -6.30 7.83 11.20
C PRO A 65 -6.18 6.51 11.97
N SER A 66 -5.41 5.58 11.41
CA SER A 66 -4.96 4.39 12.13
C SER A 66 -3.98 4.77 13.25
N GLY A 67 -4.04 4.06 14.38
CA GLY A 67 -3.02 4.18 15.44
C GLY A 67 -1.61 3.79 15.00
N HIS A 68 -1.50 3.11 13.86
CA HIS A 68 -0.25 2.69 13.22
C HIS A 68 0.29 3.70 12.19
N ARG A 69 -0.40 4.82 11.98
CA ARG A 69 0.07 5.86 11.05
C ARG A 69 1.21 6.65 11.67
N GLN A 70 2.27 6.81 10.90
CA GLN A 70 3.40 7.65 11.27
C GLN A 70 3.76 8.62 10.15
N GLU A 71 4.39 9.73 10.51
CA GLU A 71 4.96 10.64 9.54
C GLU A 71 6.22 10.02 8.93
N PRO A 72 6.31 9.91 7.61
CA PRO A 72 7.51 9.36 6.97
C PRO A 72 8.73 10.22 7.24
N ASP A 73 9.80 9.61 7.71
CA ASP A 73 11.10 10.24 8.01
C ASP A 73 11.91 10.64 6.76
N CYS A 74 11.46 10.24 5.56
CA CYS A 74 12.11 10.54 4.29
C CYS A 74 11.37 11.65 3.53
N PRO A 75 12.01 12.79 3.23
CA PRO A 75 11.36 13.91 2.55
C PRO A 75 10.96 13.59 1.10
N TYR A 76 11.50 12.51 0.54
CA TYR A 76 11.19 12.07 -0.83
C TYR A 76 10.07 11.03 -0.90
N TYR A 77 9.58 10.52 0.21
CA TYR A 77 8.58 9.44 0.26
C TYR A 77 7.33 9.74 -0.58
N GLY A 78 6.90 10.99 -0.61
CA GLY A 78 5.75 11.44 -1.42
C GLY A 78 5.92 11.26 -2.94
N ARG A 79 7.14 11.22 -3.44
CA ARG A 79 7.48 11.25 -4.88
C ARG A 79 8.27 10.03 -5.32
N CYS A 80 9.17 9.53 -4.49
CA CYS A 80 10.04 8.40 -4.76
C CYS A 80 9.25 7.08 -4.79
N GLY A 81 9.55 6.20 -5.73
CA GLY A 81 8.97 4.86 -5.85
C GLY A 81 9.76 3.78 -5.10
N GLY A 82 10.75 4.14 -4.28
CA GLY A 82 11.64 3.17 -3.64
C GLY A 82 11.12 2.54 -2.34
N CYS A 83 10.04 3.08 -1.74
CA CYS A 83 9.49 2.58 -0.47
C CYS A 83 7.97 2.57 -0.48
N ASP A 84 7.36 1.50 0.07
CA ASP A 84 5.91 1.33 0.10
C ASP A 84 5.29 1.60 1.48
N PHE A 85 6.00 1.32 2.59
CA PHE A 85 5.41 1.22 3.93
C PHE A 85 5.88 2.29 4.95
N ARG A 86 6.63 3.32 4.56
CA ARG A 86 7.13 4.33 5.53
C ARG A 86 6.06 5.16 6.21
N HIS A 87 4.81 5.08 5.77
CA HIS A 87 3.67 5.79 6.37
C HIS A 87 2.99 5.01 7.51
N MET A 88 3.43 3.76 7.75
CA MET A 88 2.94 2.95 8.85
C MET A 88 4.09 2.48 9.74
N ASP A 89 3.78 2.18 10.99
CA ASP A 89 4.76 1.62 11.92
C ASP A 89 5.14 0.17 11.54
N TYR A 90 6.21 -0.31 12.14
CA TYR A 90 6.75 -1.63 11.81
C TYR A 90 5.83 -2.77 12.25
N ALA A 91 5.04 -2.58 13.30
CA ALA A 91 4.09 -3.59 13.77
C ALA A 91 2.99 -3.84 12.72
N GLU A 92 2.45 -2.79 12.13
CA GLU A 92 1.46 -2.93 11.04
C GLU A 92 2.10 -3.44 9.74
N GLU A 93 3.32 -3.03 9.42
CA GLU A 93 4.07 -3.59 8.28
C GLU A 93 4.25 -5.10 8.42
N LEU A 94 4.64 -5.61 9.59
CA LEU A 94 4.74 -7.04 9.87
C LEU A 94 3.39 -7.73 9.75
N SER A 95 2.34 -7.14 10.31
CA SER A 95 0.96 -7.66 10.22
C SER A 95 0.50 -7.78 8.78
N ALA A 96 0.72 -6.76 7.96
CA ALA A 96 0.40 -6.77 6.53
C ALA A 96 1.16 -7.87 5.76
N LYS A 97 2.45 -8.03 6.04
CA LYS A 97 3.30 -9.06 5.42
C LYS A 97 2.88 -10.48 5.82
N ARG A 98 2.56 -10.69 7.10
CA ARG A 98 2.03 -11.97 7.60
C ARG A 98 0.71 -12.32 6.92
N GLN A 99 -0.21 -11.37 6.84
CA GLN A 99 -1.50 -11.55 6.17
C GLN A 99 -1.34 -11.89 4.68
N ARG A 100 -0.39 -11.25 3.99
CA ARG A 100 -0.07 -11.56 2.60
C ARG A 100 0.32 -13.03 2.39
N VAL A 101 1.17 -13.56 3.27
CA VAL A 101 1.58 -14.97 3.21
C VAL A 101 0.39 -15.88 3.51
N GLN A 102 -0.39 -15.56 4.55
CA GLN A 102 -1.60 -16.31 4.90
C GLN A 102 -2.59 -16.37 3.75
N ASP A 103 -2.85 -15.22 3.09
CA ASP A 103 -3.76 -15.15 1.94
C ASP A 103 -3.24 -15.96 0.74
N ALA A 104 -1.94 -15.95 0.50
CA ALA A 104 -1.33 -16.75 -0.56
C ALA A 104 -1.49 -18.26 -0.29
N LEU A 105 -1.26 -18.71 0.95
CA LEU A 105 -1.43 -20.09 1.33
C LEU A 105 -2.89 -20.54 1.23
N SER A 106 -3.82 -19.77 1.79
CA SER A 106 -5.23 -20.16 1.86
C SER A 106 -5.97 -19.98 0.56
N ARG A 107 -5.85 -18.83 -0.11
CA ARG A 107 -6.66 -18.47 -1.29
C ARG A 107 -6.08 -18.99 -2.59
N ILE A 108 -4.75 -19.04 -2.73
CA ILE A 108 -4.07 -19.50 -3.93
C ILE A 108 -3.67 -20.95 -3.78
N GLY A 109 -3.00 -21.29 -2.65
CA GLY A 109 -2.51 -22.63 -2.38
C GLY A 109 -3.56 -23.62 -1.87
N GLY A 110 -4.76 -23.17 -1.51
CA GLY A 110 -5.81 -24.02 -0.94
C GLY A 110 -5.41 -24.71 0.38
N SER A 111 -4.39 -24.17 1.07
CA SER A 111 -3.83 -24.74 2.30
C SER A 111 -4.56 -24.23 3.54
N ALA A 112 -4.84 -25.13 4.48
CA ALA A 112 -5.39 -24.78 5.79
C ALA A 112 -4.32 -24.42 6.84
N VAL A 113 -3.03 -24.40 6.45
CA VAL A 113 -1.93 -24.08 7.35
C VAL A 113 -2.02 -22.60 7.77
N ALA A 114 -1.95 -22.37 9.07
CA ALA A 114 -1.88 -21.02 9.63
C ALA A 114 -0.43 -20.53 9.69
N VAL A 115 -0.21 -19.28 9.35
CA VAL A 115 1.04 -18.57 9.62
C VAL A 115 1.00 -18.10 11.08
N GLU A 116 1.72 -18.77 11.96
CA GLU A 116 1.64 -18.53 13.40
C GLU A 116 2.28 -17.20 13.79
N GLU A 117 3.51 -16.96 13.36
CA GLU A 117 4.23 -15.73 13.68
C GLU A 117 5.03 -15.21 12.49
N ILE A 118 5.55 -13.99 12.63
CA ILE A 118 6.49 -13.37 11.71
C ILE A 118 7.70 -12.87 12.49
N LEU A 119 8.90 -13.25 12.07
CA LEU A 119 10.13 -12.78 12.67
C LEU A 119 10.52 -11.45 12.04
N GLY A 120 10.45 -10.41 12.85
CA GLY A 120 10.88 -9.07 12.45
C GLY A 120 12.40 -8.88 12.54
N ALA A 121 12.91 -7.90 11.81
CA ALA A 121 14.29 -7.45 11.95
C ALA A 121 14.45 -6.59 13.22
N ALA A 122 15.59 -6.70 13.91
CA ALA A 122 15.91 -5.83 15.04
C ALA A 122 16.09 -4.37 14.61
N ASP A 123 16.74 -4.17 13.45
CA ASP A 123 16.96 -2.85 12.84
C ASP A 123 16.16 -2.74 11.55
N THR A 124 15.30 -1.73 11.46
CA THR A 124 14.46 -1.46 10.28
C THR A 124 15.06 -0.42 9.34
N ALA A 125 16.18 0.19 9.71
CA ALA A 125 16.94 1.13 8.91
C ALA A 125 18.34 0.60 8.61
N CYS A 126 18.97 1.09 7.52
CA CYS A 126 20.34 0.75 7.14
C CYS A 126 20.64 -0.75 6.96
N TYR A 127 19.61 -1.57 6.79
CA TYR A 127 19.74 -3.04 6.69
C TYR A 127 20.20 -3.53 5.31
N ARG A 128 20.04 -2.69 4.27
CA ARG A 128 20.28 -3.10 2.88
C ARG A 128 21.78 -3.08 2.56
N ASN A 129 22.31 -4.24 2.18
CA ASN A 129 23.70 -4.43 1.79
C ASN A 129 23.95 -4.47 0.29
N LYS A 130 22.87 -4.44 -0.53
CA LYS A 130 22.91 -4.38 -1.99
C LYS A 130 21.82 -3.48 -2.50
N SER A 131 22.15 -2.50 -3.34
CA SER A 131 21.20 -1.63 -4.02
C SER A 131 21.47 -1.59 -5.51
N GLN A 132 20.41 -1.50 -6.30
CA GLN A 132 20.49 -1.29 -7.75
C GLN A 132 19.75 0.00 -8.08
N TYR A 133 20.41 0.88 -8.80
CA TYR A 133 19.86 2.17 -9.19
C TYR A 133 19.87 2.30 -10.70
N PRO A 134 18.77 2.75 -11.31
CA PRO A 134 18.79 3.18 -12.70
C PRO A 134 19.72 4.39 -12.87
N ILE A 135 20.39 4.43 -14.01
CA ILE A 135 21.24 5.55 -14.43
C ILE A 135 20.56 6.19 -15.63
N ALA A 136 20.24 7.47 -15.52
CA ALA A 136 19.65 8.25 -16.60
C ALA A 136 20.72 8.55 -17.68
N PRO A 137 20.34 8.89 -18.93
CA PRO A 137 21.28 9.22 -20.01
C PRO A 137 22.27 10.35 -19.69
N ASN A 138 21.90 11.27 -18.79
CA ASN A 138 22.74 12.36 -18.31
C ASN A 138 23.67 11.95 -17.15
N GLY A 139 23.73 10.67 -16.80
CA GLY A 139 24.55 10.16 -15.69
C GLY A 139 23.93 10.28 -14.29
N THR A 140 22.72 10.82 -14.16
CA THR A 140 22.04 10.90 -12.86
C THR A 140 21.65 9.52 -12.37
N VAL A 141 22.00 9.20 -11.11
CA VAL A 141 21.70 7.94 -10.43
C VAL A 141 20.60 8.18 -9.41
N GLY A 142 19.60 7.29 -9.35
CA GLY A 142 18.53 7.42 -8.37
C GLY A 142 17.36 6.45 -8.58
N PHE A 143 16.31 6.63 -7.82
CA PHE A 143 15.05 5.90 -8.01
C PHE A 143 14.11 6.66 -8.96
N TYR A 144 13.34 5.91 -9.72
CA TYR A 144 12.25 6.51 -10.49
C TYR A 144 11.19 7.11 -9.55
N ARG A 145 10.58 8.19 -10.01
CA ARG A 145 9.34 8.66 -9.40
C ARG A 145 8.29 7.57 -9.53
N ALA A 146 7.50 7.35 -8.50
CA ALA A 146 6.41 6.39 -8.54
C ALA A 146 5.52 6.63 -9.78
N ARG A 147 5.28 5.59 -10.58
CA ARG A 147 4.45 5.60 -11.81
C ARG A 147 4.94 6.49 -12.95
N SER A 148 6.23 6.66 -13.09
CA SER A 148 6.85 7.50 -14.14
C SER A 148 7.79 6.72 -15.06
N HIS A 149 7.40 5.53 -15.48
CA HIS A 149 8.13 4.73 -16.49
C HIS A 149 7.48 4.90 -17.84
#